data_aafb6a0431d392a7183e560c43617dc3
#
_entry.id   aafb6a0431d392a7183e560c43617dc3
#
_cell.length_a   1.000
_cell.length_b   1.000
_cell.length_c   1.000
_cell.angle_alpha   90.00
_cell.angle_beta   90.00
_cell.angle_gamma   90.00
#
_symmetry.space_group_name_H-M   'P 1'
#
loop_
_entity.id
_entity.type
_entity.pdbx_description
1 polymer ?
#
loop_
_entity_poly.entity_id
_entity_poly.type
_entity_poly.pdbx_seq_one_letter_code
_entity_poly.pdbx_strand_id
1 'polypeptide(L)'
;ALLACARIGAAHSVVFGGFSAQSLSGRINDAGCKVLITADGGWRKGGIVPLKAAADEALEECPTIEHVLVVRRTEHEVDWKEGRDHWYHELVPAADDWCEPERMNAEDMLFLLYTSGTTAKPKGILHTTAGYLLGTKVTHELVFDIRDDDVYWCTADIGWVTGHSYIVYGPLQNHTTGVIYEGAPEHPSWSRHWEIVQKHKVTIYYTAPTAIRALVGAGDGHLEGYDLSSLRLLGTVGEPINPEAWIWYHDRVGGGRCPIVDTWWQTETGSILIAPLPGVITTKPGSATVPLPGIVAEIVNEQGETEPRGGGGYLVLKRPWPSMLRTFYGEDERYVETYWSRFGPRVYFTGDGAKTDEDGYFWLLGRVDDVINVAGHRISTTEVESALVSHPAVAEAAVIGAHDPLKGEGIAAFVITIGGTSSPELRDELREHVANAIGKIARPSLLVFTPDLPKTRSGKIMRRLLKDIAEGRELGDATTLRDPAIVQEIKQSADAQLGR
;
A
#
# COMPACT_ATOMS: atom_id res chain seq x y z
N ALA A 1 -3.00 -20.79 -6.61
CA ALA A 1 -4.44 -20.62 -6.36
C ALA A 1 -5.07 -19.58 -7.31
N LEU A 2 -4.61 -18.30 -7.36
CA LEU A 2 -5.23 -17.24 -8.17
C LEU A 2 -5.40 -17.66 -9.64
N LEU A 3 -4.33 -18.15 -10.27
CA LEU A 3 -4.38 -18.59 -11.67
C LEU A 3 -5.25 -19.84 -11.88
N ALA A 4 -5.33 -20.72 -10.88
CA ALA A 4 -6.24 -21.86 -10.93
C ALA A 4 -7.70 -21.40 -10.90
N CYS A 5 -8.04 -20.44 -10.02
CA CYS A 5 -9.38 -19.85 -10.00
C CYS A 5 -9.70 -19.17 -11.34
N ALA A 6 -8.80 -18.35 -11.87
CA ALA A 6 -9.00 -17.70 -13.17
C ALA A 6 -9.20 -18.73 -14.31
N ARG A 7 -8.48 -19.86 -14.27
CA ARG A 7 -8.59 -20.92 -15.28
C ARG A 7 -9.96 -21.60 -15.30
N ILE A 8 -10.55 -21.81 -14.13
CA ILE A 8 -11.88 -22.48 -14.00
C ILE A 8 -13.03 -21.48 -13.93
N GLY A 9 -12.80 -20.20 -14.18
CA GLY A 9 -13.83 -19.16 -14.12
C GLY A 9 -14.38 -18.87 -12.71
N ALA A 10 -13.65 -19.28 -11.66
CA ALA A 10 -14.01 -19.01 -10.27
C ALA A 10 -13.42 -17.67 -9.82
N ALA A 11 -14.25 -16.80 -9.26
CA ALA A 11 -13.74 -15.59 -8.61
C ALA A 11 -12.96 -15.93 -7.34
N HIS A 12 -11.89 -15.19 -7.10
CA HIS A 12 -11.09 -15.34 -5.88
C HIS A 12 -11.12 -14.09 -5.02
N SER A 13 -10.90 -14.27 -3.71
CA SER A 13 -10.67 -13.17 -2.77
C SER A 13 -9.46 -13.51 -1.90
N VAL A 14 -8.37 -12.78 -2.08
CA VAL A 14 -7.14 -13.01 -1.30
C VAL A 14 -7.18 -12.16 -0.05
N VAL A 15 -6.94 -12.80 1.09
CA VAL A 15 -6.86 -12.14 2.39
C VAL A 15 -5.43 -12.22 2.89
N PHE A 16 -4.90 -11.06 3.30
CA PHE A 16 -3.55 -10.99 3.86
C PHE A 16 -3.43 -11.92 5.08
N GLY A 17 -2.46 -12.84 5.06
CA GLY A 17 -2.27 -13.88 6.08
C GLY A 17 -1.95 -13.36 7.49
N GLY A 18 -1.82 -12.07 7.64
CA GLY A 18 -1.65 -11.40 8.91
C GLY A 18 -2.92 -10.79 9.48
N PHE A 19 -4.08 -10.89 8.85
CA PHE A 19 -5.34 -10.37 9.41
C PHE A 19 -5.86 -11.28 10.53
N SER A 20 -6.70 -10.70 11.41
CA SER A 20 -7.37 -11.44 12.49
C SER A 20 -8.42 -12.41 11.92
N ALA A 21 -8.80 -13.41 12.73
CA ALA A 21 -9.87 -14.34 12.41
C ALA A 21 -11.19 -13.60 12.08
N GLN A 22 -11.56 -12.60 12.87
CA GLN A 22 -12.75 -11.77 12.61
C GLN A 22 -12.67 -11.02 11.28
N SER A 23 -11.48 -10.54 10.90
CA SER A 23 -11.28 -9.89 9.60
C SER A 23 -11.39 -10.86 8.43
N LEU A 24 -11.02 -12.12 8.63
CA LEU A 24 -11.17 -13.19 7.65
C LEU A 24 -12.63 -13.63 7.53
N SER A 25 -13.32 -13.90 8.67
CA SER A 25 -14.72 -14.34 8.68
C SER A 25 -15.65 -13.30 8.02
N GLY A 26 -15.43 -12.02 8.31
CA GLY A 26 -16.20 -10.94 7.69
C GLY A 26 -16.12 -10.94 6.15
N ARG A 27 -14.92 -11.18 5.58
CA ARG A 27 -14.71 -11.23 4.13
C ARG A 27 -15.28 -12.50 3.49
N ILE A 28 -15.14 -13.64 4.15
CA ILE A 28 -15.70 -14.92 3.72
C ILE A 28 -17.21 -14.79 3.62
N ASN A 29 -17.85 -14.27 4.66
CA ASN A 29 -19.31 -14.14 4.72
C ASN A 29 -19.84 -13.11 3.72
N ASP A 30 -19.17 -11.96 3.59
CA ASP A 30 -19.58 -10.93 2.62
C ASP A 30 -19.46 -11.43 1.17
N ALA A 31 -18.39 -12.17 0.84
CA ALA A 31 -18.19 -12.75 -0.48
C ALA A 31 -18.96 -14.06 -0.73
N GLY A 32 -19.51 -14.68 0.30
CA GLY A 32 -20.18 -15.99 0.19
C GLY A 32 -19.24 -17.11 -0.26
N CYS A 33 -17.98 -17.10 0.21
CA CYS A 33 -16.96 -18.05 -0.22
C CYS A 33 -17.38 -19.51 0.12
N LYS A 34 -17.03 -20.44 -0.78
CA LYS A 34 -17.28 -21.88 -0.66
C LYS A 34 -16.05 -22.67 -0.26
N VAL A 35 -14.89 -22.24 -0.70
CA VAL A 35 -13.62 -22.92 -0.49
C VAL A 35 -12.64 -21.93 0.13
N LEU A 36 -11.97 -22.37 1.19
CA LEU A 36 -10.85 -21.66 1.78
C LEU A 36 -9.54 -22.38 1.44
N ILE A 37 -8.54 -21.65 0.96
CA ILE A 37 -7.17 -22.16 0.77
C ILE A 37 -6.28 -21.47 1.79
N THR A 38 -5.64 -22.25 2.66
CA THR A 38 -4.74 -21.76 3.71
C THR A 38 -3.48 -22.63 3.78
N ALA A 39 -2.58 -22.34 4.71
CA ALA A 39 -1.44 -23.19 5.03
C ALA A 39 -1.46 -23.57 6.52
N ASP A 40 -0.74 -24.64 6.87
CA ASP A 40 -0.49 -24.98 8.27
C ASP A 40 0.11 -23.80 9.04
N GLY A 41 1.08 -23.13 8.43
CA GLY A 41 1.70 -21.90 8.91
C GLY A 41 2.45 -21.19 7.80
N GLY A 42 2.94 -19.98 8.09
CA GLY A 42 3.81 -19.20 7.21
C GLY A 42 5.07 -18.75 7.94
N TRP A 43 6.18 -18.65 7.23
CA TRP A 43 7.43 -18.15 7.81
C TRP A 43 7.46 -16.63 7.82
N ARG A 44 7.69 -16.01 8.99
CA ARG A 44 7.91 -14.57 9.10
C ARG A 44 8.96 -14.27 10.17
N LYS A 45 10.01 -13.54 9.79
CA LYS A 45 11.12 -13.17 10.69
C LYS A 45 11.71 -14.35 11.46
N GLY A 46 11.80 -15.53 10.85
CA GLY A 46 12.30 -16.75 11.47
C GLY A 46 11.33 -17.48 12.40
N GLY A 47 10.14 -16.90 12.64
CA GLY A 47 9.06 -17.54 13.40
C GLY A 47 7.95 -18.08 12.51
N ILE A 48 7.08 -18.93 13.06
CA ILE A 48 5.90 -19.47 12.40
C ILE A 48 4.69 -18.61 12.77
N VAL A 49 3.94 -18.19 11.75
CA VAL A 49 2.59 -17.60 11.91
C VAL A 49 1.58 -18.73 11.70
N PRO A 50 0.77 -19.10 12.71
CA PRO A 50 -0.14 -20.25 12.64
C PRO A 50 -1.40 -19.90 11.82
N LEU A 51 -1.32 -20.03 10.49
CA LEU A 51 -2.39 -19.60 9.58
C LEU A 51 -3.65 -20.46 9.70
N LYS A 52 -3.49 -21.79 9.86
CA LYS A 52 -4.64 -22.72 9.99
C LYS A 52 -5.44 -22.46 11.27
N ALA A 53 -4.75 -22.15 12.39
CA ALA A 53 -5.43 -21.85 13.64
C ALA A 53 -6.31 -20.59 13.52
N ALA A 54 -5.78 -19.53 12.91
CA ALA A 54 -6.56 -18.32 12.63
C ALA A 54 -7.72 -18.56 11.64
N ALA A 55 -7.51 -19.46 10.69
CA ALA A 55 -8.57 -19.88 9.76
C ALA A 55 -9.67 -20.66 10.49
N ASP A 56 -9.31 -21.60 11.37
CA ASP A 56 -10.30 -22.39 12.13
C ASP A 56 -11.17 -21.52 13.04
N GLU A 57 -10.56 -20.56 13.74
CA GLU A 57 -11.29 -19.57 14.53
C GLU A 57 -12.27 -18.76 13.65
N ALA A 58 -11.84 -18.31 12.48
CA ALA A 58 -12.72 -17.59 11.55
C ALA A 58 -13.88 -18.44 11.07
N LEU A 59 -13.64 -19.73 10.84
CA LEU A 59 -14.61 -20.67 10.28
C LEU A 59 -15.73 -21.07 11.26
N GLU A 60 -15.62 -20.74 12.53
CA GLU A 60 -16.72 -20.90 13.49
C GLU A 60 -17.95 -20.06 13.09
N GLU A 61 -17.71 -18.94 12.40
CA GLU A 61 -18.74 -18.00 11.93
C GLU A 61 -18.98 -18.04 10.41
N CYS A 62 -18.40 -19.01 9.67
CA CYS A 62 -18.46 -19.06 8.20
C CYS A 62 -19.24 -20.29 7.68
N PRO A 63 -20.57 -20.29 7.71
CA PRO A 63 -21.39 -21.45 7.35
C PRO A 63 -21.35 -21.80 5.86
N THR A 64 -20.84 -20.91 5.00
CA THR A 64 -20.79 -21.13 3.54
C THR A 64 -19.58 -21.94 3.10
N ILE A 65 -18.55 -22.09 3.95
CA ILE A 65 -17.36 -22.86 3.61
C ILE A 65 -17.62 -24.35 3.68
N GLU A 66 -17.48 -24.99 2.53
CA GLU A 66 -17.67 -26.42 2.35
C GLU A 66 -16.36 -27.19 2.47
N HIS A 67 -15.24 -26.62 1.95
CA HIS A 67 -13.93 -27.25 1.93
C HIS A 67 -12.82 -26.29 2.32
N VAL A 68 -11.81 -26.83 3.00
CA VAL A 68 -10.57 -26.12 3.36
C VAL A 68 -9.38 -26.89 2.79
N LEU A 69 -8.64 -26.26 1.87
CA LEU A 69 -7.41 -26.81 1.31
C LEU A 69 -6.22 -26.30 2.10
N VAL A 70 -5.48 -27.19 2.74
CA VAL A 70 -4.36 -26.86 3.63
C VAL A 70 -3.02 -27.20 2.96
N VAL A 71 -2.18 -26.18 2.75
CA VAL A 71 -0.82 -26.35 2.25
C VAL A 71 0.12 -26.65 3.42
N ARG A 72 0.84 -27.78 3.37
CA ARG A 72 1.88 -28.09 4.33
C ARG A 72 3.14 -27.27 4.00
N ARG A 73 3.36 -26.20 4.77
CA ARG A 73 4.45 -25.24 4.53
C ARG A 73 5.50 -25.25 5.63
N THR A 74 5.07 -25.33 6.86
CA THR A 74 5.93 -25.21 8.04
C THR A 74 6.02 -26.49 8.85
N GLU A 75 5.23 -27.51 8.49
CA GLU A 75 5.06 -28.76 9.22
C GLU A 75 4.57 -28.55 10.67
N HIS A 76 3.90 -27.42 10.91
CA HIS A 76 3.29 -27.11 12.19
C HIS A 76 2.07 -28.00 12.43
N GLU A 77 1.91 -28.51 13.65
CA GLU A 77 0.72 -29.27 14.01
C GLU A 77 -0.52 -28.38 13.94
N VAL A 78 -1.60 -28.91 13.34
CA VAL A 78 -2.86 -28.20 13.13
C VAL A 78 -4.04 -29.07 13.55
N ASP A 79 -5.06 -28.44 14.08
CA ASP A 79 -6.35 -29.08 14.28
C ASP A 79 -6.96 -29.46 12.93
N TRP A 80 -7.70 -30.58 12.92
CA TRP A 80 -8.23 -31.16 11.69
C TRP A 80 -9.72 -31.50 11.82
N LYS A 81 -10.50 -31.06 10.85
CA LYS A 81 -11.93 -31.38 10.76
C LYS A 81 -12.18 -32.31 9.57
N GLU A 82 -12.43 -33.58 9.88
CA GLU A 82 -12.76 -34.59 8.86
C GLU A 82 -13.94 -34.18 7.98
N GLY A 83 -13.81 -34.44 6.67
CA GLY A 83 -14.82 -34.11 5.67
C GLY A 83 -14.81 -32.66 5.20
N ARG A 84 -14.17 -31.74 5.93
CA ARG A 84 -13.98 -30.34 5.55
C ARG A 84 -12.57 -30.05 5.09
N ASP A 85 -11.58 -30.52 5.84
CA ASP A 85 -10.17 -30.18 5.66
C ASP A 85 -9.48 -31.22 4.77
N HIS A 86 -8.69 -30.74 3.81
CA HIS A 86 -8.00 -31.58 2.83
C HIS A 86 -6.55 -31.10 2.65
N TRP A 87 -5.59 -32.02 2.69
CA TRP A 87 -4.21 -31.69 2.40
C TRP A 87 -4.01 -31.42 0.91
N TYR A 88 -3.50 -30.23 0.58
CA TYR A 88 -3.18 -29.84 -0.80
C TYR A 88 -2.22 -30.81 -1.49
N HIS A 89 -1.21 -31.28 -0.78
CA HIS A 89 -0.19 -32.23 -1.31
C HIS A 89 -0.72 -33.67 -1.49
N GLU A 90 -1.90 -33.99 -0.99
CA GLU A 90 -2.57 -35.26 -1.24
C GLU A 90 -3.55 -35.15 -2.40
N LEU A 91 -4.29 -34.04 -2.50
CA LEU A 91 -5.26 -33.82 -3.57
C LEU A 91 -4.62 -33.57 -4.93
N VAL A 92 -3.57 -32.75 -4.98
CA VAL A 92 -2.98 -32.32 -6.26
C VAL A 92 -2.37 -33.47 -7.06
N PRO A 93 -1.61 -34.42 -6.47
CA PRO A 93 -1.10 -35.58 -7.22
C PRO A 93 -2.16 -36.55 -7.70
N ALA A 94 -3.36 -36.52 -7.09
CA ALA A 94 -4.51 -37.35 -7.48
C ALA A 94 -5.40 -36.70 -8.54
N ALA A 95 -5.20 -35.42 -8.81
CA ALA A 95 -5.94 -34.69 -9.83
C ALA A 95 -5.37 -34.92 -11.23
N ASP A 96 -6.19 -34.71 -12.26
CA ASP A 96 -5.74 -34.71 -13.64
C ASP A 96 -4.71 -33.59 -13.86
N ASP A 97 -3.72 -33.86 -14.73
CA ASP A 97 -2.68 -32.88 -15.09
C ASP A 97 -3.16 -31.84 -16.10
N TRP A 98 -4.36 -32.00 -16.63
CA TRP A 98 -5.00 -31.07 -17.54
C TRP A 98 -6.39 -30.61 -17.03
N CYS A 99 -6.63 -29.30 -17.14
CA CYS A 99 -7.94 -28.68 -16.90
C CYS A 99 -8.21 -27.69 -18.03
N GLU A 100 -9.29 -27.89 -18.79
CA GLU A 100 -9.69 -26.98 -19.86
C GLU A 100 -10.00 -25.61 -19.28
N PRO A 101 -9.46 -24.50 -19.87
CA PRO A 101 -9.81 -23.16 -19.43
C PRO A 101 -11.28 -22.85 -19.68
N GLU A 102 -11.97 -22.31 -18.65
CA GLU A 102 -13.33 -21.84 -18.82
C GLU A 102 -13.38 -20.60 -19.74
N ARG A 103 -14.40 -20.55 -20.57
CA ARG A 103 -14.63 -19.39 -21.45
C ARG A 103 -15.34 -18.28 -20.69
N MET A 104 -14.65 -17.17 -20.46
CA MET A 104 -15.15 -16.03 -19.71
C MET A 104 -15.58 -14.89 -20.64
N ASN A 105 -16.64 -14.19 -20.27
CA ASN A 105 -16.95 -12.90 -20.86
C ASN A 105 -16.04 -11.82 -20.28
N ALA A 106 -15.90 -10.71 -21.03
CA ALA A 106 -15.05 -9.58 -20.61
C ALA A 106 -15.41 -9.01 -19.23
N GLU A 107 -16.70 -9.01 -18.91
CA GLU A 107 -17.24 -8.45 -17.67
C GLU A 107 -17.53 -9.51 -16.58
N ASP A 108 -17.17 -10.77 -16.79
CA ASP A 108 -17.25 -11.76 -15.73
C ASP A 108 -16.26 -11.42 -14.61
N MET A 109 -16.69 -11.59 -13.36
CA MET A 109 -15.89 -11.27 -12.18
C MET A 109 -14.62 -12.12 -12.14
N LEU A 110 -13.46 -11.46 -11.98
CA LEU A 110 -12.17 -12.12 -11.81
C LEU A 110 -11.85 -12.27 -10.31
N PHE A 111 -11.99 -11.20 -9.54
CA PHE A 111 -11.73 -11.25 -8.11
C PHE A 111 -12.44 -10.14 -7.33
N LEU A 112 -12.52 -10.37 -6.02
CA LEU A 112 -12.86 -9.38 -5.02
C LEU A 112 -11.63 -9.09 -4.15
N LEU A 113 -11.35 -7.82 -3.93
CA LEU A 113 -10.31 -7.43 -2.99
C LEU A 113 -10.85 -6.38 -2.01
N TYR A 114 -10.76 -6.71 -0.73
CA TYR A 114 -11.30 -5.86 0.32
C TYR A 114 -10.31 -4.79 0.75
N THR A 115 -10.75 -3.53 0.71
CA THR A 115 -9.99 -2.39 1.22
C THR A 115 -10.62 -1.84 2.49
N SER A 116 -9.79 -1.27 3.37
CA SER A 116 -10.29 -0.53 4.53
C SER A 116 -10.99 0.75 4.03
N GLY A 117 -12.29 0.87 4.30
CA GLY A 117 -13.03 2.10 4.05
C GLY A 117 -12.83 3.13 5.17
N THR A 118 -13.25 4.37 4.93
CA THR A 118 -13.42 5.41 5.97
C THR A 118 -14.55 5.05 6.94
N THR A 119 -15.44 4.13 6.55
CA THR A 119 -16.50 3.54 7.39
C THR A 119 -16.04 2.18 7.93
N ALA A 120 -16.70 1.70 9.00
CA ALA A 120 -16.32 0.46 9.69
C ALA A 120 -16.33 -0.81 8.80
N LYS A 121 -17.17 -0.85 7.74
CA LYS A 121 -17.26 -2.01 6.85
C LYS A 121 -16.25 -1.91 5.70
N PRO A 122 -15.39 -2.94 5.47
CA PRO A 122 -14.51 -3.00 4.30
C PRO A 122 -15.30 -2.95 2.99
N LYS A 123 -14.69 -2.39 1.93
CA LYS A 123 -15.26 -2.33 0.58
C LYS A 123 -14.78 -3.52 -0.22
N GLY A 124 -15.67 -4.36 -0.72
CA GLY A 124 -15.34 -5.44 -1.66
C GLY A 124 -15.18 -4.90 -3.08
N ILE A 125 -13.97 -4.53 -3.47
CA ILE A 125 -13.67 -4.00 -4.80
C ILE A 125 -13.81 -5.13 -5.84
N LEU A 126 -14.72 -4.97 -6.79
CA LEU A 126 -14.98 -5.93 -7.84
C LEU A 126 -14.22 -5.57 -9.11
N HIS A 127 -13.34 -6.47 -9.54
CA HIS A 127 -12.67 -6.39 -10.85
C HIS A 127 -13.14 -7.51 -11.79
N THR A 128 -13.31 -7.12 -13.07
CA THR A 128 -13.73 -8.02 -14.14
C THR A 128 -12.55 -8.47 -15.01
N THR A 129 -12.74 -9.55 -15.75
CA THR A 129 -11.67 -10.31 -16.39
C THR A 129 -10.88 -9.50 -17.42
N ALA A 130 -11.51 -9.05 -18.52
CA ALA A 130 -10.75 -8.53 -19.66
C ALA A 130 -10.15 -7.15 -19.39
N GLY A 131 -10.93 -6.23 -18.80
CA GLY A 131 -10.47 -4.86 -18.59
C GLY A 131 -9.30 -4.80 -17.61
N TYR A 132 -9.37 -5.56 -16.52
CA TYR A 132 -8.30 -5.64 -15.54
C TYR A 132 -7.03 -6.26 -16.14
N LEU A 133 -7.15 -7.41 -16.83
CA LEU A 133 -6.02 -8.08 -17.47
C LEU A 133 -5.36 -7.20 -18.54
N LEU A 134 -6.14 -6.49 -19.36
CA LEU A 134 -5.60 -5.55 -20.35
C LEU A 134 -4.82 -4.42 -19.67
N GLY A 135 -5.40 -3.80 -18.63
CA GLY A 135 -4.76 -2.70 -17.90
C GLY A 135 -3.44 -3.13 -17.27
N THR A 136 -3.42 -4.27 -16.58
CA THR A 136 -2.20 -4.77 -15.91
C THR A 136 -1.11 -5.16 -16.92
N LYS A 137 -1.49 -5.80 -18.04
CA LYS A 137 -0.54 -6.16 -19.09
C LYS A 137 0.15 -4.93 -19.68
N VAL A 138 -0.65 -3.98 -20.18
CA VAL A 138 -0.13 -2.79 -20.89
C VAL A 138 0.70 -1.91 -19.95
N THR A 139 0.22 -1.67 -18.71
CA THR A 139 0.94 -0.80 -17.78
C THR A 139 2.21 -1.44 -17.24
N HIS A 140 2.23 -2.77 -17.04
CA HIS A 140 3.45 -3.47 -16.66
C HIS A 140 4.50 -3.39 -17.78
N GLU A 141 4.11 -3.61 -19.03
CA GLU A 141 5.00 -3.50 -20.19
C GLU A 141 5.59 -2.10 -20.34
N LEU A 142 4.73 -1.08 -20.33
CA LEU A 142 5.14 0.31 -20.62
C LEU A 142 5.91 0.96 -19.45
N VAL A 143 5.39 0.83 -18.22
CA VAL A 143 5.98 1.53 -17.06
C VAL A 143 7.32 0.93 -16.66
N PHE A 144 7.49 -0.38 -16.82
CA PHE A 144 8.74 -1.05 -16.47
C PHE A 144 9.65 -1.29 -17.68
N ASP A 145 9.26 -0.83 -18.89
CA ASP A 145 10.03 -1.03 -20.13
C ASP A 145 10.51 -2.49 -20.23
N ILE A 146 9.55 -3.42 -20.12
CA ILE A 146 9.84 -4.86 -19.98
C ILE A 146 10.57 -5.40 -21.21
N ARG A 147 11.61 -6.20 -20.96
CA ARG A 147 12.46 -6.87 -21.94
C ARG A 147 12.45 -8.37 -21.69
N ASP A 148 12.78 -9.15 -22.70
CA ASP A 148 12.71 -10.61 -22.67
C ASP A 148 13.64 -11.25 -21.62
N ASP A 149 14.74 -10.57 -21.26
CA ASP A 149 15.75 -11.05 -20.32
C ASP A 149 15.58 -10.47 -18.91
N ASP A 150 14.51 -9.72 -18.65
CA ASP A 150 14.28 -9.12 -17.35
C ASP A 150 13.96 -10.13 -16.26
N VAL A 151 14.57 -9.91 -15.10
CA VAL A 151 14.18 -10.52 -13.82
C VAL A 151 13.55 -9.43 -12.96
N TYR A 152 12.24 -9.50 -12.83
CA TYR A 152 11.42 -8.51 -12.13
C TYR A 152 11.14 -8.95 -10.69
N TRP A 153 11.32 -8.05 -9.75
CA TRP A 153 11.00 -8.29 -8.35
C TRP A 153 10.14 -7.17 -7.77
N CYS A 154 8.88 -7.49 -7.53
CA CYS A 154 7.98 -6.68 -6.72
C CYS A 154 7.93 -7.24 -5.31
N THR A 155 8.20 -6.40 -4.31
CA THR A 155 8.25 -6.83 -2.89
C THR A 155 6.92 -6.72 -2.16
N ALA A 156 5.84 -6.37 -2.86
CA ALA A 156 4.51 -6.30 -2.29
C ALA A 156 4.01 -7.68 -1.84
N ASP A 157 3.07 -7.68 -0.91
CA ASP A 157 2.35 -8.89 -0.52
C ASP A 157 1.21 -9.19 -1.49
N ILE A 158 0.97 -10.48 -1.75
CA ILE A 158 -0.07 -10.92 -2.66
C ILE A 158 -1.49 -10.65 -2.14
N GLY A 159 -1.64 -10.41 -0.84
CA GLY A 159 -2.89 -9.99 -0.21
C GLY A 159 -3.32 -8.55 -0.55
N TRP A 160 -2.51 -7.81 -1.31
CA TRP A 160 -2.80 -6.46 -1.77
C TRP A 160 -2.93 -6.40 -3.29
N VAL A 161 -3.57 -5.35 -3.81
CA VAL A 161 -3.75 -5.20 -5.25
C VAL A 161 -2.42 -5.15 -6.00
N THR A 162 -1.37 -4.61 -5.40
CA THR A 162 -0.03 -4.59 -6.02
C THR A 162 0.49 -6.01 -6.27
N GLY A 163 0.24 -6.94 -5.36
CA GLY A 163 0.57 -8.35 -5.56
C GLY A 163 -0.24 -8.98 -6.69
N HIS A 164 -1.54 -8.70 -6.77
CA HIS A 164 -2.38 -9.16 -7.87
C HIS A 164 -1.88 -8.62 -9.22
N SER A 165 -1.77 -7.29 -9.32
CA SER A 165 -1.48 -6.63 -10.60
C SER A 165 -0.03 -6.79 -11.05
N TYR A 166 0.95 -6.73 -10.13
CA TYR A 166 2.37 -6.60 -10.47
C TYR A 166 3.28 -7.68 -9.84
N ILE A 167 2.70 -8.75 -9.28
CA ILE A 167 3.42 -10.02 -9.03
C ILE A 167 2.84 -11.12 -9.92
N VAL A 168 1.49 -11.19 -10.03
CA VAL A 168 0.82 -12.30 -10.74
C VAL A 168 0.43 -11.88 -12.15
N TYR A 169 -0.60 -11.04 -12.29
CA TYR A 169 -1.25 -10.88 -13.61
C TYR A 169 -0.40 -10.14 -14.64
N GLY A 170 0.13 -8.96 -14.32
CA GLY A 170 0.94 -8.17 -15.26
C GLY A 170 2.21 -8.88 -15.70
N PRO A 171 3.09 -9.33 -14.79
CA PRO A 171 4.32 -10.01 -15.15
C PRO A 171 4.11 -11.29 -15.94
N LEU A 172 3.18 -12.16 -15.54
CA LEU A 172 2.96 -13.44 -16.21
C LEU A 172 2.33 -13.27 -17.59
N GLN A 173 1.48 -12.25 -17.82
CA GLN A 173 0.95 -11.93 -19.14
C GLN A 173 2.04 -11.42 -20.11
N ASN A 174 3.09 -10.82 -19.58
CA ASN A 174 4.24 -10.32 -20.34
C ASN A 174 5.41 -11.31 -20.37
N HIS A 175 5.19 -12.56 -19.96
CA HIS A 175 6.20 -13.62 -19.93
C HIS A 175 7.47 -13.26 -19.13
N THR A 176 7.34 -12.32 -18.17
CA THR A 176 8.46 -11.82 -17.38
C THR A 176 8.81 -12.80 -16.26
N THR A 177 10.10 -13.08 -16.06
CA THR A 177 10.57 -13.85 -14.92
C THR A 177 10.38 -13.05 -13.64
N GLY A 178 9.53 -13.53 -12.73
CA GLY A 178 9.25 -12.88 -11.44
C GLY A 178 9.97 -13.56 -10.28
N VAL A 179 10.48 -12.75 -9.34
CA VAL A 179 10.97 -13.22 -8.04
C VAL A 179 9.86 -13.13 -7.03
N ILE A 180 9.58 -14.22 -6.32
CA ILE A 180 8.66 -14.27 -5.17
C ILE A 180 9.48 -14.60 -3.93
N TYR A 181 9.32 -13.78 -2.89
CA TYR A 181 10.05 -13.91 -1.64
C TYR A 181 9.09 -14.01 -0.45
N GLU A 182 9.20 -15.10 0.30
CA GLU A 182 8.52 -15.26 1.60
C GLU A 182 9.47 -14.80 2.71
N GLY A 183 9.26 -13.57 3.20
CA GLY A 183 10.15 -13.02 4.20
C GLY A 183 9.77 -11.60 4.64
N ALA A 184 10.72 -10.96 5.30
CA ALA A 184 10.63 -9.57 5.73
C ALA A 184 11.94 -8.86 5.37
N PRO A 185 11.93 -7.52 5.12
CA PRO A 185 13.11 -6.79 4.67
C PRO A 185 14.31 -6.92 5.61
N GLU A 186 14.04 -6.93 6.91
CA GLU A 186 15.04 -6.97 7.98
C GLU A 186 15.47 -8.38 8.41
N HIS A 187 14.96 -9.45 7.79
CA HIS A 187 15.27 -10.82 8.21
C HIS A 187 15.88 -11.67 7.09
N PRO A 188 16.98 -12.43 7.35
CA PRO A 188 17.76 -12.52 8.60
C PRO A 188 18.62 -11.30 8.89
N SER A 189 18.80 -10.43 7.90
CA SER A 189 19.53 -9.17 8.00
C SER A 189 18.96 -8.13 7.04
N TRP A 190 19.26 -6.87 7.23
CA TRP A 190 18.90 -5.79 6.31
C TRP A 190 19.50 -5.95 4.91
N SER A 191 20.57 -6.74 4.76
CA SER A 191 21.19 -7.05 3.47
C SER A 191 20.38 -8.06 2.62
N ARG A 192 19.32 -8.67 3.16
CA ARG A 192 18.61 -9.78 2.51
C ARG A 192 18.09 -9.40 1.11
N HIS A 193 17.63 -8.19 0.91
CA HIS A 193 17.17 -7.74 -0.40
C HIS A 193 18.31 -7.75 -1.43
N TRP A 194 19.50 -7.32 -1.03
CA TRP A 194 20.66 -7.24 -1.92
C TRP A 194 21.25 -8.60 -2.23
N GLU A 195 21.18 -9.53 -1.30
CA GLU A 195 21.51 -10.96 -1.55
C GLU A 195 20.61 -11.54 -2.65
N ILE A 196 19.31 -11.24 -2.60
CA ILE A 196 18.33 -11.68 -3.60
C ILE A 196 18.62 -11.03 -4.96
N VAL A 197 18.82 -9.71 -4.98
CA VAL A 197 19.17 -8.96 -6.20
C VAL A 197 20.40 -9.54 -6.86
N GLN A 198 21.49 -9.70 -6.10
CA GLN A 198 22.75 -10.24 -6.62
C GLN A 198 22.60 -11.69 -7.09
N LYS A 199 21.96 -12.54 -6.28
CA LYS A 199 21.82 -13.99 -6.56
C LYS A 199 20.99 -14.25 -7.81
N HIS A 200 19.86 -13.54 -7.95
CA HIS A 200 18.91 -13.77 -9.04
C HIS A 200 19.09 -12.80 -10.21
N LYS A 201 20.11 -11.91 -10.13
CA LYS A 201 20.39 -10.89 -11.16
C LYS A 201 19.14 -10.07 -11.49
N VAL A 202 18.46 -9.61 -10.43
CA VAL A 202 17.25 -8.79 -10.57
C VAL A 202 17.57 -7.53 -11.37
N THR A 203 16.77 -7.27 -12.40
CA THR A 203 16.94 -6.11 -13.29
C THR A 203 15.99 -4.97 -12.96
N ILE A 204 14.81 -5.31 -12.43
CA ILE A 204 13.77 -4.35 -12.03
C ILE A 204 13.37 -4.62 -10.58
N TYR A 205 13.51 -3.59 -9.74
CA TYR A 205 13.16 -3.69 -8.31
C TYR A 205 12.06 -2.69 -7.96
N TYR A 206 10.87 -3.19 -7.59
CA TYR A 206 9.66 -2.43 -7.32
C TYR A 206 9.21 -2.63 -5.89
N THR A 207 9.21 -1.56 -5.08
CA THR A 207 8.97 -1.65 -3.65
C THR A 207 8.21 -0.44 -3.09
N ALA A 208 7.82 -0.48 -1.81
CA ALA A 208 7.11 0.61 -1.17
C ALA A 208 8.08 1.63 -0.55
N PRO A 209 7.75 2.94 -0.54
CA PRO A 209 8.51 3.97 0.16
C PRO A 209 8.76 3.66 1.63
N THR A 210 7.82 3.04 2.33
CA THR A 210 8.01 2.56 3.72
C THR A 210 9.19 1.58 3.83
N ALA A 211 9.35 0.64 2.88
CA ALA A 211 10.48 -0.27 2.87
C ALA A 211 11.80 0.47 2.61
N ILE A 212 11.78 1.45 1.69
CA ILE A 212 12.95 2.29 1.39
C ILE A 212 13.36 3.09 2.64
N ARG A 213 12.42 3.76 3.32
CA ARG A 213 12.71 4.50 4.56
C ARG A 213 13.28 3.60 5.67
N ALA A 214 12.78 2.38 5.79
CA ALA A 214 13.31 1.41 6.75
C ALA A 214 14.76 1.03 6.42
N LEU A 215 15.09 0.85 5.13
CA LEU A 215 16.44 0.59 4.65
C LEU A 215 17.37 1.80 4.88
N VAL A 216 16.90 3.02 4.63
CA VAL A 216 17.64 4.26 4.96
C VAL A 216 17.94 4.31 6.45
N GLY A 217 16.94 4.06 7.29
CA GLY A 217 17.10 4.06 8.75
C GLY A 217 18.06 3.00 9.29
N ALA A 218 18.26 1.89 8.56
CA ALA A 218 19.24 0.86 8.90
C ALA A 218 20.72 1.26 8.60
N GLY A 219 20.91 2.40 7.91
CA GLY A 219 22.22 2.88 7.49
C GLY A 219 22.77 2.14 6.25
N ASP A 220 23.80 2.69 5.62
CA ASP A 220 24.30 2.20 4.32
C ASP A 220 25.12 0.90 4.40
N GLY A 221 25.57 0.48 5.58
CA GLY A 221 26.45 -0.68 5.75
C GLY A 221 25.85 -2.00 5.22
N HIS A 222 24.51 -2.12 5.17
CA HIS A 222 23.85 -3.31 4.64
C HIS A 222 23.92 -3.45 3.11
N LEU A 223 24.36 -2.41 2.38
CA LEU A 223 24.60 -2.44 0.92
C LEU A 223 26.01 -2.90 0.57
N GLU A 224 26.95 -2.83 1.54
CA GLU A 224 28.37 -3.07 1.28
C GLU A 224 28.64 -4.52 0.87
N GLY A 225 29.44 -4.68 -0.19
CA GLY A 225 29.86 -6.00 -0.69
C GLY A 225 28.84 -6.69 -1.62
N TYR A 226 27.71 -6.05 -1.91
CA TYR A 226 26.73 -6.62 -2.86
C TYR A 226 26.81 -5.97 -4.24
N ASP A 227 26.78 -6.82 -5.28
CA ASP A 227 26.73 -6.40 -6.68
C ASP A 227 25.28 -6.14 -7.11
N LEU A 228 24.92 -4.84 -7.23
CA LEU A 228 23.62 -4.38 -7.71
C LEU A 228 23.66 -3.93 -9.19
N SER A 229 24.73 -4.23 -9.92
CA SER A 229 24.92 -3.79 -11.30
C SER A 229 23.88 -4.34 -12.28
N SER A 230 23.21 -5.44 -11.93
CA SER A 230 22.11 -6.00 -12.73
C SER A 230 20.86 -5.09 -12.74
N LEU A 231 20.65 -4.27 -11.71
CA LEU A 231 19.51 -3.34 -11.68
C LEU A 231 19.62 -2.34 -12.83
N ARG A 232 18.55 -2.19 -13.60
CA ARG A 232 18.41 -1.20 -14.66
C ARG A 232 17.26 -0.22 -14.42
N LEU A 233 16.28 -0.60 -13.60
CA LEU A 233 15.11 0.20 -13.27
C LEU A 233 14.64 -0.06 -11.85
N LEU A 234 14.26 1.02 -11.18
CA LEU A 234 13.67 1.01 -9.85
C LEU A 234 12.23 1.52 -9.91
N GLY A 235 11.40 1.13 -8.95
CA GLY A 235 10.05 1.64 -8.88
C GLY A 235 9.53 1.76 -7.45
N THR A 236 8.54 2.65 -7.26
CA THR A 236 7.88 2.89 -5.97
C THR A 236 6.36 2.80 -6.09
N VAL A 237 5.73 2.31 -5.04
CA VAL A 237 4.28 2.03 -5.02
C VAL A 237 3.66 2.14 -3.63
N GLY A 238 2.39 2.52 -3.61
CA GLY A 238 1.49 2.38 -2.46
C GLY A 238 1.34 3.63 -1.61
N GLU A 239 2.28 4.53 -1.66
CA GLU A 239 2.24 5.83 -0.97
C GLU A 239 3.17 6.83 -1.68
N PRO A 240 3.00 8.15 -1.49
CA PRO A 240 3.96 9.13 -1.98
C PRO A 240 5.35 8.90 -1.36
N ILE A 241 6.40 9.05 -2.17
CA ILE A 241 7.77 8.99 -1.68
C ILE A 241 8.30 10.40 -1.44
N ASN A 242 8.95 10.62 -0.31
CA ASN A 242 9.63 11.89 -0.05
C ASN A 242 10.93 12.00 -0.87
N PRO A 243 11.33 13.22 -1.28
CA PRO A 243 12.49 13.43 -2.14
C PRO A 243 13.80 12.83 -1.61
N GLU A 244 14.05 12.89 -0.31
CA GLU A 244 15.28 12.37 0.32
C GLU A 244 15.38 10.85 0.17
N ALA A 245 14.29 10.11 0.43
CA ALA A 245 14.24 8.65 0.25
C ALA A 245 14.35 8.27 -1.24
N TRP A 246 13.77 9.08 -2.13
CA TRP A 246 13.88 8.89 -3.58
C TRP A 246 15.34 9.06 -4.04
N ILE A 247 16.04 10.12 -3.59
CA ILE A 247 17.43 10.38 -3.93
C ILE A 247 18.34 9.26 -3.40
N TRP A 248 18.14 8.86 -2.12
CA TRP A 248 18.89 7.73 -1.57
C TRP A 248 18.68 6.45 -2.38
N TYR A 249 17.46 6.16 -2.76
CA TYR A 249 17.11 4.98 -3.56
C TYR A 249 17.75 5.02 -4.94
N HIS A 250 17.72 6.19 -5.60
CA HIS A 250 18.39 6.41 -6.88
C HIS A 250 19.91 6.24 -6.78
N ASP A 251 20.54 6.91 -5.81
CA ASP A 251 22.00 6.99 -5.75
C ASP A 251 22.63 5.73 -5.13
N ARG A 252 22.05 5.22 -4.04
CA ARG A 252 22.65 4.11 -3.28
C ARG A 252 22.25 2.74 -3.86
N VAL A 253 20.98 2.53 -4.21
CA VAL A 253 20.52 1.27 -4.78
C VAL A 253 20.66 1.26 -6.31
N GLY A 254 20.25 2.33 -6.96
CA GLY A 254 20.33 2.50 -8.41
C GLY A 254 21.70 2.85 -8.95
N GLY A 255 22.65 3.20 -8.07
CA GLY A 255 24.01 3.62 -8.44
C GLY A 255 24.03 4.89 -9.31
N GLY A 256 23.06 5.79 -9.16
CA GLY A 256 22.90 7.03 -9.94
C GLY A 256 22.56 6.81 -11.42
N ARG A 257 22.27 5.57 -11.85
CA ARG A 257 22.03 5.24 -13.28
C ARG A 257 20.61 4.70 -13.56
N CYS A 258 19.96 4.10 -12.55
CA CYS A 258 18.65 3.52 -12.73
C CYS A 258 17.56 4.59 -12.64
N PRO A 259 16.72 4.80 -13.64
CA PRO A 259 15.55 5.65 -13.48
C PRO A 259 14.61 5.05 -12.43
N ILE A 260 13.84 5.91 -11.75
CA ILE A 260 12.81 5.49 -10.82
C ILE A 260 11.45 5.79 -11.42
N VAL A 261 10.59 4.77 -11.51
CA VAL A 261 9.18 4.94 -11.82
C VAL A 261 8.40 5.04 -10.52
N ASP A 262 8.00 6.26 -10.16
CA ASP A 262 7.09 6.51 -9.04
C ASP A 262 5.66 6.41 -9.55
N THR A 263 4.89 5.44 -9.03
CA THR A 263 3.61 5.05 -9.61
C THR A 263 2.44 5.44 -8.72
N TRP A 264 1.46 6.14 -9.29
CA TRP A 264 0.19 6.35 -8.63
C TRP A 264 -0.92 5.51 -9.25
N TRP A 265 -1.61 4.81 -8.40
CA TRP A 265 -2.80 4.01 -8.68
C TRP A 265 -3.43 3.51 -7.39
N GLN A 266 -4.57 2.86 -7.49
CA GLN A 266 -5.37 2.39 -6.36
C GLN A 266 -5.85 0.96 -6.59
N THR A 267 -6.37 0.30 -5.55
CA THR A 267 -7.10 -0.97 -5.72
C THR A 267 -8.24 -0.79 -6.71
N GLU A 268 -8.92 0.33 -6.62
CA GLU A 268 -10.04 0.75 -7.46
C GLU A 268 -9.63 0.94 -8.94
N THR A 269 -8.44 1.40 -9.19
CA THR A 269 -7.99 1.60 -10.58
C THR A 269 -7.50 0.32 -11.24
N GLY A 270 -7.11 -0.69 -10.45
CA GLY A 270 -6.66 -2.00 -10.90
C GLY A 270 -5.27 -2.02 -11.52
N SER A 271 -4.81 -0.91 -12.08
CA SER A 271 -3.49 -0.75 -12.69
C SER A 271 -2.96 0.67 -12.51
N ILE A 272 -1.67 0.88 -12.83
CA ILE A 272 -1.00 2.18 -12.80
C ILE A 272 -1.67 3.14 -13.77
N LEU A 273 -1.93 4.37 -13.32
CA LEU A 273 -2.53 5.42 -14.15
C LEU A 273 -1.64 6.65 -14.33
N ILE A 274 -0.77 6.96 -13.35
CA ILE A 274 0.18 8.07 -13.43
C ILE A 274 1.56 7.52 -13.08
N ALA A 275 2.52 7.67 -13.99
CA ALA A 275 3.91 7.26 -13.80
C ALA A 275 4.80 7.82 -14.91
N PRO A 276 6.11 8.00 -14.70
CA PRO A 276 7.05 8.29 -15.78
C PRO A 276 7.19 7.07 -16.70
N LEU A 277 7.42 7.31 -17.99
CA LEU A 277 7.84 6.28 -18.92
C LEU A 277 9.37 6.35 -19.07
N PRO A 278 10.09 5.24 -18.78
CA PRO A 278 11.55 5.20 -18.85
C PRO A 278 12.09 5.64 -20.21
N GLY A 279 13.09 6.51 -20.20
CA GLY A 279 13.69 7.04 -21.41
C GLY A 279 12.87 8.10 -22.18
N VAL A 280 11.63 8.36 -21.76
CA VAL A 280 10.73 9.33 -22.39
C VAL A 280 10.46 10.53 -21.51
N ILE A 281 10.21 10.29 -20.21
CA ILE A 281 9.85 11.32 -19.23
C ILE A 281 10.99 11.52 -18.24
N THR A 282 11.44 12.78 -18.09
CA THR A 282 12.41 13.14 -17.04
C THR A 282 11.76 13.03 -15.68
N THR A 283 12.39 12.29 -14.77
CA THR A 283 11.86 12.09 -13.42
C THR A 283 12.21 13.26 -12.50
N LYS A 284 11.36 13.53 -11.52
CA LYS A 284 11.62 14.47 -10.41
C LYS A 284 11.42 13.73 -9.10
N PRO A 285 12.33 13.85 -8.13
CA PRO A 285 12.22 13.20 -6.82
C PRO A 285 10.88 13.48 -6.13
N GLY A 286 10.06 12.44 -5.93
CA GLY A 286 8.76 12.54 -5.28
C GLY A 286 7.56 12.84 -6.19
N SER A 287 7.77 12.97 -7.51
CA SER A 287 6.68 13.17 -8.47
C SER A 287 6.31 11.89 -9.21
N ALA A 288 5.01 11.59 -9.29
CA ALA A 288 4.49 10.53 -10.16
C ALA A 288 4.47 10.95 -11.65
N THR A 289 4.84 12.17 -11.96
CA THR A 289 5.02 12.78 -13.29
C THR A 289 3.73 12.95 -14.10
N VAL A 290 3.43 12.10 -15.07
CA VAL A 290 2.35 12.32 -16.04
C VAL A 290 1.36 11.16 -16.10
N PRO A 291 0.09 11.42 -16.44
CA PRO A 291 -0.85 10.34 -16.74
C PRO A 291 -0.38 9.50 -17.92
N LEU A 292 -0.59 8.19 -17.83
CA LEU A 292 -0.28 7.26 -18.90
C LEU A 292 -1.17 7.51 -20.14
N PRO A 293 -0.76 7.09 -21.33
CA PRO A 293 -1.55 7.25 -22.55
C PRO A 293 -2.98 6.70 -22.39
N GLY A 294 -3.97 7.53 -22.71
CA GLY A 294 -5.40 7.22 -22.58
C GLY A 294 -6.02 7.63 -21.23
N ILE A 295 -5.22 7.97 -20.23
CA ILE A 295 -5.69 8.45 -18.92
C ILE A 295 -5.85 9.97 -18.95
N VAL A 296 -7.03 10.46 -18.54
CA VAL A 296 -7.33 11.89 -18.43
C VAL A 296 -7.48 12.23 -16.96
N ALA A 297 -6.36 12.58 -16.33
CA ALA A 297 -6.30 13.03 -14.94
C ALA A 297 -6.25 14.57 -14.89
N GLU A 298 -6.98 15.15 -13.94
CA GLU A 298 -7.00 16.59 -13.68
C GLU A 298 -6.96 16.86 -12.18
N ILE A 299 -6.50 18.07 -11.83
CA ILE A 299 -6.63 18.62 -10.50
C ILE A 299 -7.80 19.61 -10.52
N VAL A 300 -8.73 19.49 -9.58
CA VAL A 300 -9.89 20.37 -9.51
C VAL A 300 -10.04 20.97 -8.10
N ASN A 301 -10.66 22.16 -8.05
CA ASN A 301 -11.03 22.80 -6.78
C ASN A 301 -12.31 22.18 -6.18
N GLU A 302 -12.83 22.78 -5.10
CA GLU A 302 -14.06 22.32 -4.41
C GLU A 302 -15.31 22.39 -5.31
N GLN A 303 -15.31 23.28 -6.28
CA GLN A 303 -16.40 23.49 -7.23
C GLN A 303 -16.31 22.55 -8.43
N GLY A 304 -15.22 21.74 -8.55
CA GLY A 304 -14.98 20.85 -9.67
C GLY A 304 -14.38 21.55 -10.91
N GLU A 305 -13.92 22.79 -10.75
CA GLU A 305 -13.24 23.53 -11.80
C GLU A 305 -11.76 23.14 -11.86
N THR A 306 -11.22 23.01 -13.07
CA THR A 306 -9.82 22.60 -13.26
C THR A 306 -8.85 23.67 -12.78
N GLU A 307 -7.94 23.29 -11.90
CA GLU A 307 -6.87 24.17 -11.42
C GLU A 307 -5.80 24.38 -12.49
N PRO A 308 -5.23 25.61 -12.58
CA PRO A 308 -4.12 25.87 -13.50
C PRO A 308 -2.85 25.09 -13.07
N ARG A 309 -1.85 25.05 -13.95
CA ARG A 309 -0.53 24.53 -13.60
C ARG A 309 0.05 25.27 -12.39
N GLY A 310 0.70 24.53 -11.51
CA GLY A 310 1.13 25.02 -10.20
C GLY A 310 0.05 24.95 -9.13
N GLY A 311 -1.22 24.74 -9.49
CA GLY A 311 -2.34 24.63 -8.58
C GLY A 311 -2.45 23.26 -7.92
N GLY A 312 -3.09 23.23 -6.75
CA GLY A 312 -3.36 22.02 -5.98
C GLY A 312 -4.83 21.87 -5.63
N GLY A 313 -5.29 20.63 -5.49
CA GLY A 313 -6.69 20.34 -5.22
C GLY A 313 -6.96 18.84 -5.16
N TYR A 314 -8.09 18.45 -5.71
CA TYR A 314 -8.55 17.07 -5.78
C TYR A 314 -8.12 16.42 -7.08
N LEU A 315 -7.50 15.24 -6.99
CA LEU A 315 -7.23 14.44 -8.16
C LEU A 315 -8.51 13.77 -8.65
N VAL A 316 -8.83 13.96 -9.92
CA VAL A 316 -10.00 13.35 -10.57
C VAL A 316 -9.62 12.73 -11.91
N LEU A 317 -10.40 11.73 -12.33
CA LEU A 317 -10.27 11.10 -13.64
C LEU A 317 -11.54 11.41 -14.46
N LYS A 318 -11.35 11.98 -15.65
CA LYS A 318 -12.44 12.47 -16.52
C LYS A 318 -12.95 11.43 -17.53
N ARG A 319 -12.28 10.31 -17.66
CA ARG A 319 -12.66 9.22 -18.57
C ARG A 319 -12.46 7.87 -17.91
N PRO A 320 -13.30 6.87 -18.22
CA PRO A 320 -13.07 5.51 -17.77
C PRO A 320 -11.81 4.91 -18.43
N TRP A 321 -11.24 3.91 -17.78
CA TRP A 321 -10.08 3.15 -18.25
C TRP A 321 -10.39 1.64 -18.12
N PRO A 322 -9.68 0.76 -18.86
CA PRO A 322 -10.04 -0.65 -18.94
C PRO A 322 -10.09 -1.37 -17.58
N SER A 323 -9.10 -1.16 -16.71
CA SER A 323 -8.95 -1.81 -15.40
C SER A 323 -9.74 -1.14 -14.26
N MET A 324 -10.63 -0.20 -14.56
CA MET A 324 -11.49 0.43 -13.56
C MET A 324 -12.35 -0.62 -12.84
N LEU A 325 -12.47 -0.51 -11.52
CA LEU A 325 -13.45 -1.32 -10.75
C LEU A 325 -14.85 -1.18 -11.36
N ARG A 326 -15.66 -2.21 -11.20
CA ARG A 326 -17.05 -2.13 -11.68
C ARG A 326 -18.01 -1.66 -10.62
N THR A 327 -17.82 -2.12 -9.38
CA THR A 327 -18.65 -1.72 -8.24
C THR A 327 -18.01 -2.18 -6.92
N PHE A 328 -18.66 -1.91 -5.80
CA PHE A 328 -18.49 -2.66 -4.56
C PHE A 328 -19.44 -3.84 -4.56
N TYR A 329 -18.93 -5.03 -4.24
CA TYR A 329 -19.72 -6.24 -4.24
C TYR A 329 -20.95 -6.12 -3.33
N GLY A 330 -22.14 -6.20 -3.95
CA GLY A 330 -23.42 -6.05 -3.25
C GLY A 330 -23.75 -4.63 -2.73
N GLU A 331 -22.97 -3.59 -3.08
CA GLU A 331 -23.15 -2.23 -2.55
C GLU A 331 -23.00 -1.15 -3.66
N ASP A 332 -23.75 -1.29 -4.76
CA ASP A 332 -23.68 -0.39 -5.92
C ASP A 332 -23.93 1.08 -5.58
N GLU A 333 -24.92 1.35 -4.71
CA GLU A 333 -25.26 2.71 -4.29
C GLU A 333 -24.07 3.38 -3.55
N ARG A 334 -23.44 2.64 -2.63
CA ARG A 334 -22.27 3.11 -1.90
C ARG A 334 -21.07 3.38 -2.82
N TYR A 335 -20.89 2.58 -3.88
CA TYR A 335 -19.88 2.83 -4.91
C TYR A 335 -20.13 4.15 -5.64
N VAL A 336 -21.36 4.38 -6.08
CA VAL A 336 -21.74 5.63 -6.76
C VAL A 336 -21.58 6.83 -5.83
N GLU A 337 -22.05 6.72 -4.59
CA GLU A 337 -21.90 7.78 -3.59
C GLU A 337 -20.42 8.12 -3.34
N THR A 338 -19.57 7.11 -3.22
CA THR A 338 -18.14 7.29 -2.88
C THR A 338 -17.35 7.99 -3.98
N TYR A 339 -17.56 7.63 -5.26
CA TYR A 339 -16.65 8.06 -6.34
C TYR A 339 -17.29 8.95 -7.40
N TRP A 340 -18.63 8.99 -7.49
CA TRP A 340 -19.31 9.65 -8.60
C TRP A 340 -20.27 10.77 -8.20
N SER A 341 -20.54 10.93 -6.89
CA SER A 341 -21.49 11.95 -6.41
C SER A 341 -20.90 13.35 -6.33
N ARG A 342 -19.60 13.47 -6.00
CA ARG A 342 -18.99 14.75 -5.62
C ARG A 342 -18.90 15.76 -6.76
N PHE A 343 -18.42 15.32 -7.92
CA PHE A 343 -18.19 16.19 -9.09
C PHE A 343 -19.04 15.79 -10.31
N GLY A 344 -20.09 15.01 -10.07
CA GLY A 344 -21.04 14.55 -11.09
C GLY A 344 -20.67 13.20 -11.70
N PRO A 345 -21.63 12.56 -12.41
CA PRO A 345 -21.59 11.14 -12.77
C PRO A 345 -20.57 10.76 -13.84
N ARG A 346 -19.80 11.70 -14.36
CA ARG A 346 -18.76 11.47 -15.38
C ARG A 346 -17.35 11.81 -14.88
N VAL A 347 -17.21 12.14 -13.60
CA VAL A 347 -15.93 12.52 -12.99
C VAL A 347 -15.65 11.58 -11.82
N TYR A 348 -14.69 10.68 -12.00
CA TYR A 348 -14.27 9.79 -10.94
C TYR A 348 -13.43 10.56 -9.91
N PHE A 349 -13.91 10.62 -8.68
CA PHE A 349 -13.20 11.23 -7.55
C PHE A 349 -12.30 10.21 -6.88
N THR A 350 -10.98 10.39 -6.99
CA THR A 350 -10.01 9.40 -6.46
C THR A 350 -9.94 9.37 -4.94
N GLY A 351 -10.37 10.43 -4.28
CA GLY A 351 -10.17 10.62 -2.83
C GLY A 351 -8.74 11.00 -2.47
N ASP A 352 -7.89 11.32 -3.45
CA ASP A 352 -6.53 11.79 -3.25
C ASP A 352 -6.41 13.28 -3.56
N GLY A 353 -5.58 13.98 -2.77
CA GLY A 353 -5.12 15.33 -3.05
C GLY A 353 -3.88 15.27 -3.95
N ALA A 354 -3.77 16.22 -4.86
CA ALA A 354 -2.59 16.36 -5.69
C ALA A 354 -2.36 17.82 -6.11
N LYS A 355 -1.16 18.12 -6.59
CA LYS A 355 -0.82 19.38 -7.25
C LYS A 355 -0.07 19.11 -8.53
N THR A 356 -0.11 20.04 -9.48
CA THR A 356 0.82 20.04 -10.62
C THR A 356 1.92 21.07 -10.41
N ASP A 357 3.08 20.87 -11.01
CA ASP A 357 4.11 21.91 -11.13
C ASP A 357 3.99 22.67 -12.47
N GLU A 358 4.91 23.60 -12.71
CA GLU A 358 4.94 24.41 -13.93
C GLU A 358 5.14 23.57 -15.21
N ASP A 359 5.80 22.41 -15.08
CA ASP A 359 5.97 21.45 -16.19
C ASP A 359 4.70 20.59 -16.38
N GLY A 360 3.74 20.67 -15.46
CA GLY A 360 2.49 19.90 -15.46
C GLY A 360 2.64 18.51 -14.88
N TYR A 361 3.69 18.25 -14.11
CA TYR A 361 3.89 16.98 -13.42
C TYR A 361 3.03 16.89 -12.15
N PHE A 362 2.48 15.70 -11.90
CA PHE A 362 1.62 15.40 -10.77
C PHE A 362 2.43 15.04 -9.53
N TRP A 363 2.10 15.72 -8.44
CA TRP A 363 2.64 15.48 -7.10
C TRP A 363 1.50 15.05 -6.20
N LEU A 364 1.55 13.83 -5.70
CA LEU A 364 0.52 13.29 -4.80
C LEU A 364 0.73 13.83 -3.39
N LEU A 365 -0.35 14.35 -2.81
CA LEU A 365 -0.34 14.94 -1.46
C LEU A 365 -0.93 14.01 -0.39
N GLY A 366 -1.32 12.78 -0.81
CA GLY A 366 -1.98 11.80 0.05
C GLY A 366 -3.51 11.85 -0.05
N ARG A 367 -4.17 11.14 0.86
CA ARG A 367 -5.65 11.10 0.91
C ARG A 367 -6.21 12.47 1.27
N VAL A 368 -7.34 12.81 0.66
CA VAL A 368 -8.04 14.07 1.01
C VAL A 368 -8.42 14.12 2.49
N ASP A 369 -8.73 12.97 3.08
CA ASP A 369 -9.01 12.83 4.51
C ASP A 369 -7.75 13.06 5.38
N ASP A 370 -6.55 12.97 4.80
CA ASP A 370 -5.26 13.20 5.45
C ASP A 370 -4.71 14.63 5.18
N VAL A 371 -5.41 15.46 4.41
CA VAL A 371 -5.07 16.88 4.21
C VAL A 371 -5.62 17.71 5.37
N ILE A 372 -4.75 18.46 6.02
CA ILE A 372 -5.09 19.27 7.19
C ILE A 372 -5.52 20.66 6.74
N ASN A 373 -6.65 21.15 7.24
CA ASN A 373 -7.10 22.52 6.96
C ASN A 373 -6.76 23.45 8.13
N VAL A 374 -5.58 24.05 8.08
CA VAL A 374 -5.11 24.99 9.10
C VAL A 374 -5.54 26.40 8.72
N ALA A 375 -6.49 26.98 9.43
CA ALA A 375 -6.97 28.36 9.22
C ALA A 375 -7.31 28.67 7.74
N GLY A 376 -7.93 27.73 7.03
CA GLY A 376 -8.32 27.87 5.62
C GLY A 376 -7.24 27.49 4.61
N HIS A 377 -6.05 27.13 5.05
CA HIS A 377 -4.97 26.65 4.19
C HIS A 377 -4.84 25.12 4.25
N ARG A 378 -4.75 24.50 3.08
CA ARG A 378 -4.57 23.05 2.95
C ARG A 378 -3.09 22.70 3.04
N ILE A 379 -2.74 21.93 4.05
CA ILE A 379 -1.39 21.46 4.30
C ILE A 379 -1.38 19.93 4.18
N SER A 380 -0.51 19.41 3.34
CA SER A 380 -0.33 17.96 3.20
C SER A 380 0.36 17.39 4.43
N THR A 381 -0.19 16.33 5.01
CA THR A 381 0.49 15.56 6.05
C THR A 381 1.86 15.07 5.57
N THR A 382 1.95 14.60 4.33
CA THR A 382 3.18 14.10 3.70
C THR A 382 4.24 15.20 3.57
N GLU A 383 3.85 16.44 3.28
CA GLU A 383 4.80 17.57 3.17
C GLU A 383 5.41 17.91 4.54
N VAL A 384 4.61 17.87 5.60
CA VAL A 384 5.10 18.07 6.98
C VAL A 384 5.93 16.87 7.45
N GLU A 385 5.52 15.65 7.12
CA GLU A 385 6.30 14.43 7.40
C GLU A 385 7.67 14.49 6.72
N SER A 386 7.74 14.89 5.46
CA SER A 386 9.00 15.06 4.72
C SER A 386 9.90 16.10 5.37
N ALA A 387 9.34 17.25 5.75
CA ALA A 387 10.10 18.27 6.46
C ALA A 387 10.67 17.75 7.80
N LEU A 388 9.90 16.98 8.57
CA LEU A 388 10.37 16.37 9.80
C LEU A 388 11.50 15.35 9.55
N VAL A 389 11.33 14.48 8.56
CA VAL A 389 12.30 13.41 8.22
C VAL A 389 13.60 13.99 7.64
N SER A 390 13.58 15.18 7.02
CA SER A 390 14.80 15.86 6.57
C SER A 390 15.73 16.32 7.72
N HIS A 391 15.22 16.33 8.96
CA HIS A 391 16.02 16.65 10.14
C HIS A 391 16.88 15.46 10.59
N PRO A 392 18.21 15.65 10.86
CA PRO A 392 19.12 14.52 11.17
C PRO A 392 18.74 13.67 12.39
N ALA A 393 17.95 14.20 13.33
CA ALA A 393 17.52 13.48 14.52
C ALA A 393 16.26 12.62 14.30
N VAL A 394 15.60 12.70 13.14
CA VAL A 394 14.31 12.04 12.88
C VAL A 394 14.51 10.82 12.01
N ALA A 395 14.03 9.67 12.52
CA ALA A 395 14.01 8.41 11.76
C ALA A 395 12.72 8.27 10.93
N GLU A 396 11.57 8.58 11.54
CA GLU A 396 10.27 8.50 10.88
C GLU A 396 9.28 9.48 11.55
N ALA A 397 8.31 9.95 10.80
CA ALA A 397 7.26 10.82 11.31
C ALA A 397 5.90 10.45 10.70
N ALA A 398 4.84 10.62 11.49
CA ALA A 398 3.45 10.59 11.03
C ALA A 398 2.74 11.86 11.47
N VAL A 399 2.02 12.46 10.55
CA VAL A 399 1.32 13.71 10.78
C VAL A 399 -0.18 13.54 10.54
N ILE A 400 -0.98 14.16 11.41
CA ILE A 400 -2.45 14.18 11.31
C ILE A 400 -2.99 15.58 11.63
N GLY A 401 -4.19 15.87 11.12
CA GLY A 401 -4.98 16.99 11.60
C GLY A 401 -5.68 16.62 12.91
N ALA A 402 -5.49 17.44 13.94
CA ALA A 402 -6.21 17.31 15.20
C ALA A 402 -7.00 18.58 15.48
N HIS A 403 -8.08 18.48 16.24
CA HIS A 403 -8.91 19.63 16.60
C HIS A 403 -8.09 20.71 17.32
N ASP A 404 -8.13 21.94 16.82
CA ASP A 404 -7.53 23.12 17.41
C ASP A 404 -8.61 24.17 17.66
N PRO A 405 -8.83 24.64 18.92
CA PRO A 405 -9.91 25.57 19.23
C PRO A 405 -9.82 26.92 18.52
N LEU A 406 -8.63 27.33 18.10
CA LEU A 406 -8.39 28.64 17.46
C LEU A 406 -8.36 28.55 15.94
N LYS A 407 -7.82 27.45 15.39
CA LYS A 407 -7.55 27.29 13.96
C LYS A 407 -8.55 26.36 13.27
N GLY A 408 -9.46 25.74 14.02
CA GLY A 408 -10.34 24.68 13.57
C GLY A 408 -9.60 23.34 13.54
N GLU A 409 -8.52 23.25 12.76
CA GLU A 409 -7.62 22.11 12.72
C GLU A 409 -6.16 22.56 12.92
N GLY A 410 -5.42 21.82 13.73
CA GLY A 410 -4.00 22.01 13.98
C GLY A 410 -3.20 20.80 13.56
N ILE A 411 -1.92 20.98 13.32
CA ILE A 411 -1.01 19.91 12.92
C ILE A 411 -0.50 19.18 14.17
N ALA A 412 -0.75 17.88 14.24
CA ALA A 412 -0.19 17.00 15.25
C ALA A 412 0.78 16.02 14.60
N ALA A 413 2.02 16.02 15.09
CA ALA A 413 3.11 15.17 14.60
C ALA A 413 3.51 14.13 15.63
N PHE A 414 3.69 12.89 15.20
CA PHE A 414 4.24 11.79 15.99
C PHE A 414 5.57 11.40 15.38
N VAL A 415 6.64 11.46 16.17
CA VAL A 415 8.02 11.40 15.67
C VAL A 415 8.81 10.29 16.34
N ILE A 416 9.44 9.45 15.53
CA ILE A 416 10.46 8.49 15.96
C ILE A 416 11.82 9.13 15.74
N THR A 417 12.61 9.25 16.78
CA THR A 417 13.95 9.81 16.70
C THR A 417 15.02 8.74 16.55
N ILE A 418 16.12 9.10 15.88
CA ILE A 418 17.31 8.25 15.81
C ILE A 418 17.94 8.17 17.22
N GLY A 419 18.14 6.94 17.72
CA GLY A 419 18.68 6.70 19.05
C GLY A 419 17.70 6.94 20.20
N GLY A 420 16.40 7.17 19.93
CA GLY A 420 15.37 7.32 20.96
C GLY A 420 15.46 8.63 21.78
N THR A 421 16.18 9.63 21.29
CA THR A 421 16.34 10.90 22.01
C THR A 421 15.02 11.69 22.02
N SER A 422 14.58 12.14 23.20
CA SER A 422 13.42 13.00 23.34
C SER A 422 13.71 14.09 24.36
N SER A 423 13.61 15.36 23.94
CA SER A 423 13.78 16.50 24.84
C SER A 423 12.85 17.66 24.44
N PRO A 424 12.52 18.57 25.36
CA PRO A 424 11.79 19.79 25.01
C PRO A 424 12.49 20.64 23.94
N GLU A 425 13.81 20.74 24.02
CA GLU A 425 14.64 21.51 23.08
C GLU A 425 14.54 20.94 21.66
N LEU A 426 14.71 19.61 21.51
CA LEU A 426 14.57 18.95 20.22
C LEU A 426 13.13 19.09 19.66
N ARG A 427 12.12 19.08 20.53
CA ARG A 427 10.73 19.33 20.10
C ARG A 427 10.57 20.70 19.49
N ASP A 428 11.09 21.75 20.13
CA ASP A 428 10.99 23.11 19.62
C ASP A 428 11.86 23.28 18.36
N GLU A 429 13.03 22.68 18.30
CA GLU A 429 13.88 22.65 17.11
C GLU A 429 13.15 22.02 15.90
N LEU A 430 12.51 20.87 16.07
CA LEU A 430 11.74 20.21 15.00
C LEU A 430 10.54 21.05 14.54
N ARG A 431 9.84 21.69 15.47
CA ARG A 431 8.72 22.60 15.14
C ARG A 431 9.18 23.81 14.33
N GLU A 432 10.32 24.40 14.70
CA GLU A 432 10.91 25.51 13.93
C GLU A 432 11.49 25.01 12.60
N HIS A 433 12.05 23.82 12.55
CA HIS A 433 12.53 23.22 11.30
C HIS A 433 11.41 23.10 10.27
N VAL A 434 10.22 22.58 10.65
CA VAL A 434 9.05 22.51 9.78
C VAL A 434 8.59 23.92 9.37
N ALA A 435 8.56 24.86 10.33
CA ALA A 435 8.17 26.24 10.05
C ALA A 435 9.10 26.95 9.06
N ASN A 436 10.38 26.63 9.10
CA ASN A 436 11.38 27.17 8.16
C ASN A 436 11.29 26.51 6.78
N ALA A 437 11.02 25.20 6.73
CA ALA A 437 10.95 24.44 5.48
C ALA A 437 9.66 24.75 4.67
N ILE A 438 8.51 24.88 5.33
CA ILE A 438 7.20 25.02 4.68
C ILE A 438 6.59 26.38 4.91
N GLY A 439 6.77 26.94 6.12
CA GLY A 439 6.17 28.18 6.56
C GLY A 439 5.54 28.06 7.96
N LYS A 440 5.39 29.18 8.65
CA LYS A 440 4.88 29.23 10.05
C LYS A 440 3.51 28.60 10.22
N ILE A 441 2.70 28.55 9.17
CA ILE A 441 1.36 27.95 9.18
C ILE A 441 1.43 26.42 9.33
N ALA A 442 2.49 25.79 8.85
CA ALA A 442 2.72 24.35 8.92
C ALA A 442 3.42 23.91 10.22
N ARG A 443 3.74 24.86 11.12
CA ARG A 443 4.36 24.56 12.42
C ARG A 443 3.45 23.65 13.24
N PRO A 444 3.89 22.44 13.64
CA PRO A 444 3.08 21.54 14.44
C PRO A 444 2.63 22.17 15.76
N SER A 445 1.33 22.16 16.03
CA SER A 445 0.77 22.57 17.31
C SER A 445 1.05 21.53 18.41
N LEU A 446 1.05 20.27 18.04
CA LEU A 446 1.41 19.12 18.87
C LEU A 446 2.55 18.33 18.21
N LEU A 447 3.58 17.99 19.00
CA LEU A 447 4.64 17.07 18.57
C LEU A 447 4.92 16.08 19.70
N VAL A 448 4.70 14.79 19.42
CA VAL A 448 4.83 13.68 20.34
C VAL A 448 6.00 12.78 19.89
N PHE A 449 6.95 12.53 20.78
CA PHE A 449 7.96 11.50 20.56
C PHE A 449 7.40 10.13 20.93
N THR A 450 7.61 9.16 20.05
CA THR A 450 7.10 7.78 20.20
C THR A 450 8.13 6.75 19.77
N PRO A 451 8.15 5.57 20.40
CA PRO A 451 9.10 4.52 20.01
C PRO A 451 8.78 3.85 18.67
N ASP A 452 7.52 3.79 18.27
CA ASP A 452 7.07 3.33 16.94
C ASP A 452 5.74 4.01 16.58
N LEU A 453 5.27 3.80 15.35
CA LEU A 453 3.99 4.30 14.84
C LEU A 453 2.98 3.15 14.70
N PRO A 454 1.66 3.43 14.84
CA PRO A 454 0.63 2.41 14.67
C PRO A 454 0.55 2.05 13.18
N LYS A 455 1.18 0.95 12.80
CA LYS A 455 1.25 0.47 11.42
C LYS A 455 0.38 -0.76 11.24
N THR A 456 -0.26 -0.84 10.09
CA THR A 456 -0.81 -2.12 9.63
C THR A 456 0.33 -3.11 9.43
N ARG A 457 0.00 -4.38 9.28
CA ARG A 457 0.99 -5.42 8.98
C ARG A 457 1.67 -5.23 7.62
N SER A 458 1.08 -4.44 6.72
CA SER A 458 1.70 -3.99 5.46
C SER A 458 2.65 -2.80 5.62
N GLY A 459 2.80 -2.25 6.82
CA GLY A 459 3.62 -1.08 7.09
C GLY A 459 2.90 0.27 6.92
N LYS A 460 1.64 0.29 6.48
CA LYS A 460 0.87 1.53 6.33
C LYS A 460 0.51 2.11 7.70
N ILE A 461 0.81 3.38 7.93
CA ILE A 461 0.48 4.10 9.16
C ILE A 461 -1.04 4.27 9.29
N MET A 462 -1.57 3.92 10.44
CA MET A 462 -2.99 4.06 10.78
C MET A 462 -3.27 5.43 11.40
N ARG A 463 -3.26 6.47 10.57
CA ARG A 463 -3.43 7.88 11.01
C ARG A 463 -4.70 8.11 11.82
N ARG A 464 -5.76 7.35 11.55
CA ARG A 464 -6.99 7.42 12.34
C ARG A 464 -6.76 7.16 13.83
N LEU A 465 -5.97 6.16 14.17
CA LEU A 465 -5.64 5.85 15.58
C LEU A 465 -4.78 6.95 16.21
N LEU A 466 -3.88 7.56 15.46
CA LEU A 466 -3.12 8.74 15.94
C LEU A 466 -4.05 9.93 16.20
N LYS A 467 -5.08 10.11 15.36
CA LYS A 467 -6.10 11.16 15.56
C LYS A 467 -6.93 10.90 16.82
N ASP A 468 -7.38 9.66 17.03
CA ASP A 468 -8.09 9.26 18.24
C ASP A 468 -7.25 9.55 19.50
N ILE A 469 -5.94 9.22 19.47
CA ILE A 469 -5.00 9.51 20.56
C ILE A 469 -4.83 11.02 20.77
N ALA A 470 -4.57 11.79 19.72
CA ALA A 470 -4.34 13.23 19.82
C ALA A 470 -5.57 13.98 20.39
N GLU A 471 -6.75 13.53 20.01
CA GLU A 471 -8.03 14.13 20.45
C GLU A 471 -8.59 13.50 21.74
N GLY A 472 -7.90 12.49 22.31
CA GLY A 472 -8.33 11.84 23.57
C GLY A 472 -9.61 11.01 23.44
N ARG A 473 -9.89 10.51 22.23
CA ARG A 473 -11.07 9.67 21.96
C ARG A 473 -10.82 8.19 22.31
N GLU A 474 -11.90 7.41 22.38
CA GLU A 474 -11.79 5.95 22.37
C GLU A 474 -11.19 5.48 21.05
N LEU A 475 -10.29 4.51 21.16
CA LEU A 475 -9.60 3.95 19.98
C LEU A 475 -10.59 3.20 19.10
N GLY A 476 -10.65 3.55 17.84
CA GLY A 476 -11.42 2.82 16.85
C GLY A 476 -10.83 1.44 16.54
N ASP A 477 -11.36 0.77 15.51
CA ASP A 477 -10.93 -0.57 15.08
C ASP A 477 -9.40 -0.69 14.89
N ALA A 478 -8.77 -1.56 15.68
CA ALA A 478 -7.34 -1.83 15.68
C ALA A 478 -7.00 -3.24 15.13
N THR A 479 -7.96 -3.95 14.55
CA THR A 479 -7.82 -5.37 14.14
C THR A 479 -6.76 -5.61 13.06
N THR A 480 -6.40 -4.59 12.30
CA THR A 480 -5.39 -4.66 11.24
C THR A 480 -3.97 -4.25 11.69
N LEU A 481 -3.80 -3.88 12.96
CA LEU A 481 -2.50 -3.48 13.49
C LEU A 481 -1.48 -4.62 13.50
N ARG A 482 -0.25 -4.26 13.20
CA ARG A 482 0.90 -5.16 13.32
C ARG A 482 1.18 -5.53 14.78
N ASP A 483 1.11 -4.53 15.65
CA ASP A 483 1.31 -4.65 17.10
C ASP A 483 0.27 -3.78 17.83
N PRO A 484 -0.76 -4.38 18.43
CA PRO A 484 -1.74 -3.64 19.20
C PRO A 484 -1.20 -2.96 20.45
N ALA A 485 -0.08 -3.46 21.04
CA ALA A 485 0.50 -2.88 22.25
C ALA A 485 1.05 -1.48 22.01
N ILE A 486 1.59 -1.21 20.81
CA ILE A 486 2.18 0.09 20.46
C ILE A 486 1.20 1.26 20.62
N VAL A 487 -0.10 1.02 20.41
CA VAL A 487 -1.12 2.08 20.52
C VAL A 487 -1.26 2.55 21.97
N GLN A 488 -1.13 1.64 22.93
CA GLN A 488 -1.16 1.98 24.34
C GLN A 488 0.10 2.77 24.75
N GLU A 489 1.26 2.38 24.23
CA GLU A 489 2.51 3.10 24.47
C GLU A 489 2.48 4.52 23.88
N ILE A 490 1.97 4.68 22.65
CA ILE A 490 1.79 5.99 22.03
C ILE A 490 0.82 6.84 22.84
N LYS A 491 -0.29 6.26 23.30
CA LYS A 491 -1.28 6.95 24.12
C LYS A 491 -0.66 7.44 25.43
N GLN A 492 0.06 6.58 26.14
CA GLN A 492 0.77 6.96 27.37
C GLN A 492 1.79 8.08 27.12
N SER A 493 2.56 7.99 26.04
CA SER A 493 3.52 9.02 25.64
C SER A 493 2.84 10.34 25.31
N ALA A 494 1.72 10.28 24.61
CA ALA A 494 0.93 11.48 24.28
C ALA A 494 0.30 12.10 25.51
N ASP A 495 -0.34 11.32 26.39
CA ASP A 495 -0.98 11.79 27.61
C ASP A 495 0.05 12.44 28.56
N ALA A 496 1.23 11.80 28.72
CA ALA A 496 2.33 12.37 29.51
C ALA A 496 2.83 13.72 28.97
N GLN A 497 2.87 13.87 27.64
CA GLN A 497 3.33 15.11 26.99
C GLN A 497 2.23 16.18 26.88
N LEU A 498 0.98 15.79 26.96
CA LEU A 498 -0.19 16.68 26.97
C LEU A 498 -0.64 17.06 28.38
N GLY A 499 -0.08 16.42 29.43
CA GLY A 499 -0.47 16.64 30.82
C GLY A 499 -1.86 16.09 31.14
N ARG A 500 -2.27 15.01 30.46
CA ARG A 500 -3.53 14.30 30.66
C ARG A 500 -3.36 13.06 31.52
#